data_ee891978128b7121244dd6a93783c53a
#
_entry.id   ee891978128b7121244dd6a93783c53a
#
_cell.length_a   1.000
_cell.length_b   1.000
_cell.length_c   1.000
_cell.angle_alpha   90.00
_cell.angle_beta   90.00
_cell.angle_gamma   90.00
#
_symmetry.space_group_name_H-M   'P 1'
#
loop_
_entity.id
_entity.type
_entity.pdbx_description
1 polymer ?
#
loop_
_entity_poly.entity_id
_entity_poly.type
_entity_poly.pdbx_seq_one_letter_code
_entity_poly.pdbx_strand_id
1 'polypeptide(L)'
;YLGGYIPHNWHFGATTAAIEGWQAQANVLADGTKNAITPQMLAMAGFTGNAQQFVAQPLFVDVRFSAWDDILAEPEPAADLLFLRSIWHYARGRAFEGKGDLTQARAELGKLDTLRLSDETRAMKRVGRNSIDDILEIASLTLNGEILSNEARFEEAIPLLKQGVAIEDSLLYTEPPDWFHPVRHSLGEAQLAVGDASAAESTYVMDLKKWPENGWALAGLKEAHIAQGNAEEAEKVQERLDKAWSNADVAMPTPGRESFADGTPKMELTER
;
A
#
# COMPACT_ATOMS: atom_id res chain seq x y z
N TYR A 1 -18.75 13.91 -18.52
CA TYR A 1 -19.09 14.23 -17.12
C TYR A 1 -19.29 12.96 -16.28
N LEU A 2 -20.12 12.02 -16.72
CA LEU A 2 -20.41 10.78 -15.96
C LEU A 2 -19.22 9.81 -15.88
N GLY A 3 -18.37 9.73 -16.91
CA GLY A 3 -17.28 8.74 -16.98
C GLY A 3 -16.05 9.03 -16.10
N GLY A 4 -15.89 10.26 -15.62
CA GLY A 4 -14.72 10.62 -14.78
C GLY A 4 -15.12 10.94 -13.34
N TYR A 5 -16.18 11.70 -13.12
CA TYR A 5 -16.57 12.19 -11.79
C TYR A 5 -17.14 11.12 -10.86
N ILE A 6 -17.91 10.18 -11.39
CA ILE A 6 -18.51 9.12 -10.57
C ILE A 6 -17.43 8.21 -9.99
N PRO A 7 -16.56 7.57 -10.81
CA PRO A 7 -15.49 6.73 -10.25
C PRO A 7 -14.51 7.52 -9.39
N HIS A 8 -14.24 8.80 -9.72
CA HIS A 8 -13.41 9.67 -8.88
C HIS A 8 -13.98 9.85 -7.46
N ASN A 9 -15.27 10.14 -7.33
CA ASN A 9 -15.88 10.34 -6.02
C ASN A 9 -15.90 9.06 -5.18
N TRP A 10 -16.17 7.91 -5.80
CA TRP A 10 -16.09 6.61 -5.14
C TRP A 10 -14.65 6.31 -4.70
N HIS A 11 -13.67 6.53 -5.57
CA HIS A 11 -12.25 6.35 -5.28
C HIS A 11 -11.79 7.23 -4.12
N PHE A 12 -12.21 8.51 -4.11
CA PHE A 12 -11.88 9.42 -3.01
C PHE A 12 -12.45 8.92 -1.68
N GLY A 13 -13.70 8.49 -1.68
CA GLY A 13 -14.33 7.90 -0.50
C GLY A 13 -13.64 6.60 -0.03
N ALA A 14 -13.26 5.71 -0.95
CA ALA A 14 -12.54 4.48 -0.62
C ALA A 14 -11.20 4.77 0.05
N THR A 15 -10.43 5.73 -0.49
CA THR A 15 -9.15 6.15 0.08
C THR A 15 -9.31 6.72 1.48
N THR A 16 -10.29 7.60 1.69
CA THR A 16 -10.57 8.20 3.00
C THR A 16 -10.97 7.14 4.03
N ALA A 17 -11.92 6.26 3.68
CA ALA A 17 -12.37 5.18 4.56
C ALA A 17 -11.21 4.22 4.93
N ALA A 18 -10.31 3.93 3.96
CA ALA A 18 -9.14 3.10 4.23
C ALA A 18 -8.13 3.76 5.18
N ILE A 19 -7.95 5.08 5.13
CA ILE A 19 -7.11 5.85 6.07
C ILE A 19 -7.68 5.80 7.48
N GLU A 20 -9.01 5.81 7.62
CA GLU A 20 -9.73 5.78 8.90
C GLU A 20 -9.94 4.36 9.45
N GLY A 21 -9.45 3.29 8.77
CA GLY A 21 -9.66 1.90 9.20
C GLY A 21 -11.09 1.38 9.02
N TRP A 22 -11.90 2.05 8.21
CA TRP A 22 -13.30 1.66 7.95
C TRP A 22 -13.39 0.72 6.75
N GLN A 23 -13.03 -0.55 6.97
CA GLN A 23 -12.89 -1.57 5.92
C GLN A 23 -14.18 -1.82 5.15
N ALA A 24 -15.31 -2.01 5.85
CA ALA A 24 -16.58 -2.30 5.18
C ALA A 24 -16.97 -1.18 4.22
N GLN A 25 -16.79 0.08 4.61
CA GLN A 25 -17.08 1.23 3.78
C GLN A 25 -16.07 1.36 2.63
N ALA A 26 -14.78 1.14 2.89
CA ALA A 26 -13.73 1.16 1.87
C ALA A 26 -14.01 0.15 0.76
N ASN A 27 -14.41 -1.08 1.11
CA ASN A 27 -14.78 -2.13 0.15
C ASN A 27 -15.97 -1.71 -0.72
N VAL A 28 -17.07 -1.22 -0.12
CA VAL A 28 -18.25 -0.76 -0.88
C VAL A 28 -17.87 0.34 -1.86
N LEU A 29 -17.03 1.29 -1.45
CA LEU A 29 -16.62 2.43 -2.28
C LEU A 29 -15.62 2.01 -3.37
N ALA A 30 -14.71 1.07 -3.09
CA ALA A 30 -13.79 0.51 -4.07
C ALA A 30 -14.52 -0.30 -5.14
N ASP A 31 -15.50 -1.12 -4.75
CA ASP A 31 -16.39 -1.84 -5.68
C ASP A 31 -17.22 -0.86 -6.54
N GLY A 32 -17.72 0.21 -5.92
CA GLY A 32 -18.40 1.29 -6.62
C GLY A 32 -17.50 1.93 -7.69
N THR A 33 -16.21 2.12 -7.37
CA THR A 33 -15.21 2.65 -8.30
C THR A 33 -15.00 1.70 -9.48
N LYS A 34 -14.75 0.41 -9.22
CA LYS A 34 -14.60 -0.66 -10.24
C LYS A 34 -15.82 -0.76 -11.13
N ASN A 35 -17.01 -0.83 -10.53
CA ASN A 35 -18.28 -1.03 -11.24
C ASN A 35 -18.74 0.18 -12.06
N ALA A 36 -18.22 1.38 -11.77
CA ALA A 36 -18.48 2.57 -12.59
C ALA A 36 -17.72 2.57 -13.93
N ILE A 37 -16.74 1.68 -14.12
CA ILE A 37 -15.92 1.59 -15.33
C ILE A 37 -16.56 0.59 -16.30
N THR A 38 -16.89 1.07 -17.50
CA THR A 38 -17.46 0.24 -18.57
C THR A 38 -16.36 -0.31 -19.49
N PRO A 39 -16.63 -1.40 -20.23
CA PRO A 39 -15.70 -1.90 -21.25
C PRO A 39 -15.31 -0.84 -22.29
N GLN A 40 -16.23 0.07 -22.65
CA GLN A 40 -15.96 1.16 -23.57
C GLN A 40 -14.96 2.16 -23.01
N MET A 41 -14.98 2.42 -21.68
CA MET A 41 -14.03 3.29 -20.99
C MET A 41 -12.64 2.65 -20.94
N LEU A 42 -12.54 1.34 -20.72
CA LEU A 42 -11.27 0.60 -20.75
C LEU A 42 -10.63 0.65 -22.15
N ALA A 43 -11.43 0.64 -23.22
CA ALA A 43 -10.95 0.72 -24.60
C ALA A 43 -10.71 2.17 -25.09
N MET A 44 -11.04 3.20 -24.30
CA MET A 44 -10.95 4.60 -24.73
C MET A 44 -9.50 5.07 -24.77
N ALA A 45 -9.01 5.43 -25.97
CA ALA A 45 -7.67 5.95 -26.15
C ALA A 45 -7.39 7.18 -25.25
N GLY A 46 -6.26 7.17 -24.55
CA GLY A 46 -5.86 8.22 -23.62
C GLY A 46 -6.53 8.17 -22.23
N PHE A 47 -7.48 7.26 -22.02
CA PHE A 47 -8.13 7.05 -20.72
C PHE A 47 -7.88 5.64 -20.14
N THR A 48 -7.34 4.72 -20.94
CA THR A 48 -7.14 3.30 -20.58
C THR A 48 -6.38 3.12 -19.24
N GLY A 49 -5.32 3.89 -19.01
CA GLY A 49 -4.56 3.81 -17.76
C GLY A 49 -5.41 4.21 -16.54
N ASN A 50 -6.15 5.32 -16.63
CA ASN A 50 -7.04 5.76 -15.55
C ASN A 50 -8.18 4.77 -15.30
N ALA A 51 -8.75 4.22 -16.37
CA ALA A 51 -9.82 3.22 -16.24
C ALA A 51 -9.32 1.97 -15.53
N GLN A 52 -8.12 1.47 -15.88
CA GLN A 52 -7.52 0.32 -15.19
C GLN A 52 -7.17 0.63 -13.74
N GLN A 53 -6.75 1.85 -13.42
CA GLN A 53 -6.50 2.30 -12.04
C GLN A 53 -7.79 2.24 -11.20
N PHE A 54 -8.91 2.71 -11.74
CA PHE A 54 -10.20 2.64 -11.06
C PHE A 54 -10.67 1.19 -10.85
N VAL A 55 -10.43 0.30 -11.82
CA VAL A 55 -10.75 -1.13 -11.69
C VAL A 55 -9.86 -1.82 -10.66
N ALA A 56 -8.64 -1.33 -10.43
CA ALA A 56 -7.70 -1.88 -9.45
C ALA A 56 -8.01 -1.50 -7.99
N GLN A 57 -8.97 -0.58 -7.74
CA GLN A 57 -9.20 -0.08 -6.37
C GLN A 57 -9.53 -1.16 -5.33
N PRO A 58 -10.36 -2.19 -5.61
CA PRO A 58 -10.57 -3.26 -4.65
C PRO A 58 -9.27 -3.95 -4.23
N LEU A 59 -8.35 -4.23 -5.16
CA LEU A 59 -7.07 -4.86 -4.84
C LEU A 59 -6.21 -4.01 -3.89
N PHE A 60 -6.22 -2.69 -4.05
CA PHE A 60 -5.51 -1.80 -3.12
C PHE A 60 -6.15 -1.78 -1.73
N VAL A 61 -7.47 -1.77 -1.65
CA VAL A 61 -8.19 -1.84 -0.37
C VAL A 61 -7.94 -3.19 0.30
N ASP A 62 -8.00 -4.30 -0.44
CA ASP A 62 -7.73 -5.63 0.09
C ASP A 62 -6.29 -5.76 0.62
N VAL A 63 -5.30 -5.19 -0.07
CA VAL A 63 -3.92 -5.12 0.45
C VAL A 63 -3.85 -4.30 1.73
N ARG A 64 -4.54 -3.16 1.82
CA ARG A 64 -4.57 -2.31 3.02
C ARG A 64 -5.07 -3.07 4.24
N PHE A 65 -6.10 -3.87 4.05
CA PHE A 65 -6.77 -4.59 5.14
C PHE A 65 -6.34 -6.06 5.26
N SER A 66 -5.27 -6.45 4.56
CA SER A 66 -4.72 -7.82 4.63
C SER A 66 -5.75 -8.92 4.26
N ALA A 67 -6.67 -8.61 3.34
CA ALA A 67 -7.69 -9.53 2.84
C ALA A 67 -7.07 -10.57 1.87
N TRP A 68 -6.08 -11.32 2.35
CA TRP A 68 -5.21 -12.15 1.52
C TRP A 68 -5.96 -13.24 0.75
N ASP A 69 -6.96 -13.85 1.34
CA ASP A 69 -7.74 -14.91 0.69
C ASP A 69 -8.59 -14.34 -0.44
N ASP A 70 -9.15 -13.15 -0.27
CA ASP A 70 -9.94 -12.46 -1.32
C ASP A 70 -9.05 -12.09 -2.50
N ILE A 71 -7.85 -11.53 -2.24
CA ILE A 71 -6.86 -11.25 -3.29
C ILE A 71 -6.48 -12.50 -4.07
N LEU A 72 -6.23 -13.63 -3.38
CA LEU A 72 -5.83 -14.88 -4.02
C LEU A 72 -6.96 -15.55 -4.79
N ALA A 73 -8.21 -15.26 -4.43
CA ALA A 73 -9.41 -15.73 -5.13
C ALA A 73 -9.76 -14.87 -6.38
N GLU A 74 -9.27 -13.62 -6.47
CA GLU A 74 -9.56 -12.73 -7.61
C GLU A 74 -8.94 -13.29 -8.89
N PRO A 75 -9.75 -13.48 -9.97
CA PRO A 75 -9.26 -14.05 -11.22
C PRO A 75 -8.24 -13.12 -11.90
N GLU A 76 -7.36 -13.73 -12.69
CA GLU A 76 -6.39 -12.94 -13.48
C GLU A 76 -7.12 -12.03 -14.47
N PRO A 77 -6.79 -10.73 -14.51
CA PRO A 77 -7.37 -9.80 -15.47
C PRO A 77 -7.02 -10.15 -16.93
N ALA A 78 -7.83 -9.66 -17.89
CA ALA A 78 -7.59 -9.86 -19.31
C ALA A 78 -6.18 -9.43 -19.73
N ALA A 79 -5.61 -10.17 -20.69
CA ALA A 79 -4.18 -10.05 -21.06
C ALA A 79 -3.77 -8.65 -21.56
N ASP A 80 -4.70 -7.88 -22.10
CA ASP A 80 -4.51 -6.53 -22.61
C ASP A 80 -4.63 -5.43 -21.54
N LEU A 81 -5.06 -5.77 -20.32
CA LEU A 81 -5.16 -4.85 -19.19
C LEU A 81 -3.85 -4.82 -18.39
N LEU A 82 -2.79 -4.32 -19.02
CA LEU A 82 -1.41 -4.46 -18.54
C LEU A 82 -1.16 -3.81 -17.19
N PHE A 83 -1.68 -2.61 -16.94
CA PHE A 83 -1.57 -1.94 -15.64
C PHE A 83 -2.33 -2.72 -14.55
N LEU A 84 -3.58 -3.09 -14.81
CA LEU A 84 -4.39 -3.84 -13.86
C LEU A 84 -3.74 -5.20 -13.53
N ARG A 85 -3.19 -5.90 -14.52
CA ARG A 85 -2.44 -7.15 -14.29
C ARG A 85 -1.19 -6.92 -13.44
N SER A 86 -0.48 -5.82 -13.66
CA SER A 86 0.68 -5.47 -12.83
C SER A 86 0.29 -5.25 -11.37
N ILE A 87 -0.79 -4.51 -11.12
CA ILE A 87 -1.31 -4.31 -9.75
C ILE A 87 -1.87 -5.62 -9.17
N TRP A 88 -2.50 -6.48 -9.96
CA TRP A 88 -2.95 -7.80 -9.53
C TRP A 88 -1.78 -8.68 -9.08
N HIS A 89 -0.65 -8.69 -9.81
CA HIS A 89 0.56 -9.39 -9.39
C HIS A 89 1.19 -8.78 -8.13
N TYR A 90 1.17 -7.44 -8.00
CA TYR A 90 1.58 -6.76 -6.77
C TYR A 90 0.73 -7.24 -5.58
N ALA A 91 -0.59 -7.17 -5.70
CA ALA A 91 -1.50 -7.55 -4.62
C ALA A 91 -1.34 -9.05 -4.23
N ARG A 92 -1.23 -9.94 -5.21
CA ARG A 92 -0.96 -11.37 -4.96
C ARG A 92 0.40 -11.60 -4.31
N GLY A 93 1.43 -10.85 -4.75
CA GLY A 93 2.74 -10.88 -4.11
C GLY A 93 2.67 -10.51 -2.64
N ARG A 94 1.92 -9.44 -2.30
CA ARG A 94 1.64 -9.02 -0.92
C ARG A 94 0.85 -10.09 -0.15
N ALA A 95 -0.14 -10.71 -0.80
CA ALA A 95 -0.93 -11.77 -0.17
C ALA A 95 -0.09 -13.02 0.15
N PHE A 96 0.76 -13.46 -0.77
CA PHE A 96 1.67 -14.58 -0.50
C PHE A 96 2.71 -14.23 0.55
N GLU A 97 3.26 -13.01 0.52
CA GLU A 97 4.20 -12.51 1.52
C GLU A 97 3.55 -12.50 2.90
N GLY A 98 2.36 -11.89 3.04
CA GLY A 98 1.60 -11.84 4.28
C GLY A 98 1.19 -13.23 4.82
N LYS A 99 1.05 -14.23 3.95
CA LYS A 99 0.81 -15.65 4.32
C LYS A 99 2.11 -16.44 4.56
N GLY A 100 3.28 -15.81 4.42
CA GLY A 100 4.59 -16.44 4.64
C GLY A 100 5.12 -17.30 3.47
N ASP A 101 4.42 -17.33 2.32
CA ASP A 101 4.90 -18.04 1.11
C ASP A 101 5.78 -17.10 0.26
N LEU A 102 7.01 -16.88 0.74
CA LEU A 102 7.96 -15.99 0.08
C LEU A 102 8.40 -16.50 -1.30
N THR A 103 8.27 -17.79 -1.56
CA THR A 103 8.56 -18.36 -2.90
C THR A 103 7.54 -17.87 -3.92
N GLN A 104 6.26 -17.95 -3.61
CA GLN A 104 5.21 -17.44 -4.48
C GLN A 104 5.23 -15.91 -4.55
N ALA A 105 5.50 -15.20 -3.44
CA ALA A 105 5.65 -13.75 -3.44
C ALA A 105 6.73 -13.29 -4.43
N ARG A 106 7.91 -13.93 -4.46
CA ARG A 106 8.97 -13.66 -5.43
C ARG A 106 8.56 -14.00 -6.85
N ALA A 107 7.80 -15.06 -7.06
CA ALA A 107 7.28 -15.41 -8.39
C ALA A 107 6.33 -14.33 -8.93
N GLU A 108 5.44 -13.80 -8.08
CA GLU A 108 4.55 -12.69 -8.43
C GLU A 108 5.33 -11.38 -8.69
N LEU A 109 6.35 -11.07 -7.88
CA LEU A 109 7.27 -9.95 -8.13
C LEU A 109 7.94 -10.06 -9.51
N GLY A 110 8.44 -11.24 -9.88
CA GLY A 110 9.07 -11.47 -11.20
C GLY A 110 8.10 -11.24 -12.36
N LYS A 111 6.80 -11.59 -12.21
CA LYS A 111 5.77 -11.33 -13.21
C LYS A 111 5.43 -9.84 -13.29
N LEU A 112 5.31 -9.15 -12.14
CA LEU A 112 5.16 -7.71 -12.08
C LEU A 112 6.31 -7.00 -12.82
N ASP A 113 7.56 -7.38 -12.54
CA ASP A 113 8.73 -6.79 -13.18
C ASP A 113 8.76 -7.05 -14.69
N THR A 114 8.35 -8.23 -15.13
CA THR A 114 8.24 -8.56 -16.57
C THR A 114 7.22 -7.64 -17.25
N LEU A 115 6.07 -7.43 -16.65
CA LEU A 115 5.02 -6.56 -17.21
C LEU A 115 5.46 -5.09 -17.21
N ARG A 116 5.95 -4.55 -16.08
CA ARG A 116 6.31 -3.13 -15.98
C ARG A 116 7.45 -2.74 -16.93
N LEU A 117 8.34 -3.67 -17.26
CA LEU A 117 9.47 -3.44 -18.16
C LEU A 117 9.14 -3.67 -19.63
N SER A 118 7.94 -4.16 -19.96
CA SER A 118 7.53 -4.39 -21.33
C SER A 118 7.30 -3.07 -22.07
N ASP A 119 7.61 -3.08 -23.38
CA ASP A 119 7.38 -1.90 -24.25
C ASP A 119 5.90 -1.56 -24.34
N GLU A 120 5.03 -2.56 -24.30
CA GLU A 120 3.58 -2.40 -24.34
C GLU A 120 3.06 -1.65 -23.11
N THR A 121 3.53 -1.99 -21.92
CA THR A 121 3.16 -1.28 -20.67
C THR A 121 3.65 0.15 -20.70
N ARG A 122 4.91 0.36 -21.07
CA ARG A 122 5.53 1.70 -21.18
C ARG A 122 4.85 2.57 -22.24
N ALA A 123 4.32 1.97 -23.31
CA ALA A 123 3.56 2.68 -24.33
C ALA A 123 2.25 3.30 -23.82
N MET A 124 1.69 2.83 -22.68
CA MET A 124 0.54 3.44 -22.02
C MET A 124 0.87 4.81 -21.43
N LYS A 125 2.12 5.07 -21.09
CA LYS A 125 2.74 6.32 -20.61
C LYS A 125 2.25 6.79 -19.24
N ARG A 126 0.95 6.81 -18.96
CA ARG A 126 0.38 7.44 -17.76
C ARG A 126 -0.74 6.64 -17.13
N VAL A 127 -0.79 6.74 -15.81
CA VAL A 127 -1.93 6.43 -14.95
C VAL A 127 -2.22 7.70 -14.17
N GLY A 128 -3.45 8.20 -14.22
CA GLY A 128 -3.74 9.51 -13.65
C GLY A 128 -2.93 10.62 -14.33
N ARG A 129 -2.17 11.35 -13.53
CA ARG A 129 -1.25 12.40 -13.98
C ARG A 129 0.19 11.94 -14.05
N ASN A 130 0.51 10.81 -13.42
CA ASN A 130 1.85 10.31 -13.22
C ASN A 130 2.28 9.29 -14.28
N SER A 131 3.58 9.06 -14.37
CA SER A 131 4.14 8.03 -15.23
C SER A 131 3.71 6.64 -14.76
N ILE A 132 3.35 5.76 -15.69
CA ILE A 132 3.08 4.35 -15.37
C ILE A 132 4.34 3.66 -14.86
N ASP A 133 5.52 4.04 -15.38
CA ASP A 133 6.79 3.48 -14.95
C ASP A 133 7.04 3.78 -13.47
N ASP A 134 6.79 5.04 -13.02
CA ASP A 134 6.97 5.43 -11.62
C ASP A 134 6.02 4.66 -10.69
N ILE A 135 4.74 4.56 -11.05
CA ILE A 135 3.74 3.87 -10.22
C ILE A 135 4.07 2.37 -10.09
N LEU A 136 4.45 1.71 -11.20
CA LEU A 136 4.78 0.29 -11.17
C LEU A 136 6.16 0.03 -10.57
N GLU A 137 7.10 0.98 -10.63
CA GLU A 137 8.37 0.89 -9.91
C GLU A 137 8.16 1.00 -8.40
N ILE A 138 7.30 1.89 -7.92
CA ILE A 138 6.88 1.93 -6.51
C ILE A 138 6.31 0.58 -6.08
N ALA A 139 5.41 -0.02 -6.87
CA ALA A 139 4.83 -1.33 -6.59
C ALA A 139 5.90 -2.42 -6.44
N SER A 140 6.85 -2.48 -7.39
CA SER A 140 7.95 -3.46 -7.39
C SER A 140 8.89 -3.26 -6.18
N LEU A 141 9.32 -2.03 -5.93
CA LEU A 141 10.22 -1.69 -4.82
C LEU A 141 9.58 -1.99 -3.46
N THR A 142 8.29 -1.66 -3.31
CA THR A 142 7.54 -1.93 -2.08
C THR A 142 7.41 -3.43 -1.83
N LEU A 143 6.96 -4.20 -2.84
CA LEU A 143 6.82 -5.65 -2.70
C LEU A 143 8.17 -6.33 -2.41
N ASN A 144 9.24 -5.93 -3.11
CA ASN A 144 10.57 -6.49 -2.86
C ASN A 144 11.09 -6.14 -1.48
N GLY A 145 10.89 -4.89 -1.04
CA GLY A 145 11.26 -4.44 0.31
C GLY A 145 10.54 -5.23 1.40
N GLU A 146 9.24 -5.50 1.24
CA GLU A 146 8.44 -6.31 2.18
C GLU A 146 8.90 -7.77 2.21
N ILE A 147 9.16 -8.40 1.04
CA ILE A 147 9.70 -9.75 0.99
C ILE A 147 11.05 -9.83 1.72
N LEU A 148 11.94 -8.87 1.49
CA LEU A 148 13.25 -8.82 2.15
C LEU A 148 13.12 -8.56 3.65
N SER A 149 12.18 -7.72 4.07
CA SER A 149 11.89 -7.49 5.49
C SER A 149 11.41 -8.77 6.18
N ASN A 150 10.54 -9.55 5.53
CA ASN A 150 10.10 -10.85 6.02
C ASN A 150 11.24 -11.89 6.11
N GLU A 151 12.26 -11.75 5.28
CA GLU A 151 13.48 -12.55 5.35
C GLU A 151 14.50 -12.01 6.37
N ALA A 152 14.15 -10.97 7.15
CA ALA A 152 15.03 -10.22 8.04
C ALA A 152 16.30 -9.65 7.35
N ARG A 153 16.23 -9.38 6.05
CA ARG A 153 17.29 -8.78 5.20
C ARG A 153 17.12 -7.27 5.13
N PHE A 154 17.05 -6.62 6.27
CA PHE A 154 16.72 -5.20 6.37
C PHE A 154 17.75 -4.27 5.73
N GLU A 155 19.04 -4.66 5.73
CA GLU A 155 20.10 -3.90 5.05
C GLU A 155 19.85 -3.75 3.54
N GLU A 156 19.13 -4.70 2.94
CA GLU A 156 18.74 -4.67 1.53
C GLU A 156 17.33 -4.06 1.35
N ALA A 157 16.41 -4.32 2.28
CA ALA A 157 15.03 -3.83 2.22
C ALA A 157 14.94 -2.30 2.35
N ILE A 158 15.60 -1.73 3.37
CA ILE A 158 15.52 -0.30 3.68
C ILE A 158 15.96 0.61 2.51
N PRO A 159 17.06 0.33 1.81
CA PRO A 159 17.43 1.10 0.62
C PRO A 159 16.37 1.08 -0.49
N LEU A 160 15.73 -0.07 -0.76
CA LEU A 160 14.68 -0.18 -1.76
C LEU A 160 13.43 0.61 -1.35
N LEU A 161 13.01 0.48 -0.10
CA LEU A 161 11.87 1.25 0.43
C LEU A 161 12.14 2.76 0.42
N LYS A 162 13.35 3.20 0.73
CA LYS A 162 13.77 4.61 0.59
C LYS A 162 13.71 5.08 -0.87
N GLN A 163 14.10 4.25 -1.82
CA GLN A 163 13.95 4.55 -3.25
C GLN A 163 12.47 4.68 -3.62
N GLY A 164 11.62 3.76 -3.17
CA GLY A 164 10.17 3.83 -3.37
C GLY A 164 9.57 5.12 -2.81
N VAL A 165 9.95 5.53 -1.59
CA VAL A 165 9.56 6.81 -0.99
C VAL A 165 10.01 7.99 -1.84
N ALA A 166 11.23 7.99 -2.35
CA ALA A 166 11.74 9.08 -3.18
C ALA A 166 10.95 9.23 -4.49
N ILE A 167 10.58 8.12 -5.13
CA ILE A 167 9.72 8.14 -6.33
C ILE A 167 8.31 8.63 -5.95
N GLU A 168 7.70 8.09 -4.87
CA GLU A 168 6.39 8.54 -4.40
C GLU A 168 6.34 10.04 -4.10
N ASP A 169 7.40 10.62 -3.53
CA ASP A 169 7.49 12.04 -3.23
C ASP A 169 7.67 12.90 -4.49
N SER A 170 8.18 12.34 -5.58
CA SER A 170 8.33 13.02 -6.87
C SER A 170 7.04 13.04 -7.70
N LEU A 171 6.04 12.25 -7.33
CA LEU A 171 4.78 12.18 -8.06
C LEU A 171 4.07 13.52 -8.06
N LEU A 172 3.44 13.82 -9.18
CA LEU A 172 2.55 14.98 -9.30
C LEU A 172 1.35 14.79 -8.37
N TYR A 173 0.97 15.88 -7.73
CA TYR A 173 -0.21 15.88 -6.86
C TYR A 173 -1.48 15.47 -7.60
N THR A 174 -2.20 14.49 -7.02
CA THR A 174 -3.53 14.01 -7.43
C THR A 174 -4.38 13.73 -6.20
N GLU A 175 -5.66 13.88 -6.32
CA GLU A 175 -6.66 13.51 -5.31
C GLU A 175 -7.71 12.56 -5.93
N PRO A 176 -7.80 11.33 -5.46
CA PRO A 176 -6.86 10.62 -4.57
C PRO A 176 -5.47 10.44 -5.20
N PRO A 177 -4.45 10.04 -4.42
CA PRO A 177 -3.11 9.80 -4.95
C PRO A 177 -3.11 8.63 -5.94
N ASP A 178 -2.26 8.72 -6.97
CA ASP A 178 -2.13 7.64 -7.96
C ASP A 178 -1.49 6.36 -7.38
N TRP A 179 -0.74 6.49 -6.28
CA TRP A 179 -0.30 5.36 -5.45
C TRP A 179 -1.06 5.35 -4.11
N PHE A 180 -1.73 4.25 -3.82
CA PHE A 180 -2.73 4.17 -2.72
C PHE A 180 -2.11 4.07 -1.32
N HIS A 181 -1.01 3.30 -1.18
CA HIS A 181 -0.40 3.03 0.13
C HIS A 181 0.89 3.82 0.28
N PRO A 182 1.03 4.71 1.28
CA PRO A 182 2.31 5.36 1.52
C PRO A 182 3.44 4.35 1.77
N VAL A 183 4.49 4.39 0.94
CA VAL A 183 5.67 3.49 1.09
C VAL A 183 6.36 3.70 2.44
N ARG A 184 6.14 4.87 3.05
CA ARG A 184 6.64 5.19 4.38
C ARG A 184 6.14 4.25 5.48
N HIS A 185 4.97 3.61 5.31
CA HIS A 185 4.51 2.62 6.28
C HIS A 185 5.46 1.42 6.31
N SER A 186 5.75 0.82 5.16
CA SER A 186 6.70 -0.29 5.03
C SER A 186 8.13 0.09 5.47
N LEU A 187 8.57 1.32 5.13
CA LEU A 187 9.88 1.81 5.54
C LEU A 187 9.98 1.97 7.05
N GLY A 188 8.97 2.57 7.69
CA GLY A 188 8.94 2.76 9.14
C GLY A 188 8.90 1.42 9.90
N GLU A 189 8.16 0.44 9.40
CA GLU A 189 8.12 -0.91 9.95
C GLU A 189 9.48 -1.60 9.88
N ALA A 190 10.16 -1.53 8.72
CA ALA A 190 11.50 -2.09 8.57
C ALA A 190 12.54 -1.40 9.49
N GLN A 191 12.42 -0.08 9.68
CA GLN A 191 13.27 0.68 10.60
C GLN A 191 13.02 0.30 12.06
N LEU A 192 11.76 0.11 12.47
CA LEU A 192 11.43 -0.41 13.81
C LEU A 192 11.98 -1.81 14.03
N ALA A 193 11.90 -2.67 13.02
CA ALA A 193 12.38 -4.05 13.10
C ALA A 193 13.90 -4.15 13.31
N VAL A 194 14.69 -3.21 12.77
CA VAL A 194 16.14 -3.15 13.03
C VAL A 194 16.52 -2.37 14.29
N GLY A 195 15.52 -1.84 15.02
CA GLY A 195 15.76 -1.05 16.24
C GLY A 195 16.10 0.42 15.99
N ASP A 196 16.00 0.91 14.74
CA ASP A 196 16.20 2.34 14.43
C ASP A 196 14.90 3.14 14.62
N ALA A 197 14.46 3.19 15.88
CA ALA A 197 13.21 3.85 16.25
C ALA A 197 13.22 5.37 15.94
N SER A 198 14.38 6.01 15.96
CA SER A 198 14.50 7.44 15.61
C SER A 198 14.28 7.69 14.12
N ALA A 199 14.79 6.81 13.24
CA ALA A 199 14.51 6.89 11.81
C ALA A 199 13.04 6.60 11.53
N ALA A 200 12.43 5.61 12.20
CA ALA A 200 11.02 5.28 12.09
C ALA A 200 10.12 6.46 12.50
N GLU A 201 10.40 7.11 13.64
CA GLU A 201 9.71 8.33 14.06
C GLU A 201 9.74 9.39 12.96
N SER A 202 10.94 9.68 12.45
CA SER A 202 11.12 10.67 11.37
C SER A 202 10.29 10.30 10.13
N THR A 203 10.25 9.03 9.77
CA THR A 203 9.51 8.51 8.61
C THR A 203 8.01 8.69 8.79
N TYR A 204 7.44 8.32 9.95
CA TYR A 204 6.01 8.50 10.22
C TYR A 204 5.60 9.96 10.40
N VAL A 205 6.45 10.80 10.99
CA VAL A 205 6.23 12.25 11.07
C VAL A 205 6.15 12.87 9.67
N MET A 206 6.98 12.42 8.72
CA MET A 206 6.91 12.89 7.34
C MET A 206 5.65 12.38 6.62
N ASP A 207 5.19 11.17 6.91
CA ASP A 207 3.91 10.68 6.41
C ASP A 207 2.75 11.53 6.89
N LEU A 208 2.68 11.80 8.19
CA LEU A 208 1.62 12.61 8.81
C LEU A 208 1.60 14.08 8.35
N LYS A 209 2.72 14.62 7.81
CA LYS A 209 2.71 15.94 7.14
C LYS A 209 1.96 15.89 5.80
N LYS A 210 2.04 14.78 5.08
CA LYS A 210 1.36 14.56 3.79
C LYS A 210 -0.07 14.09 3.99
N TRP A 211 -0.29 13.22 4.98
CA TRP A 211 -1.57 12.59 5.33
C TRP A 211 -1.90 12.84 6.80
N PRO A 212 -2.40 14.04 7.16
CA PRO A 212 -2.72 14.36 8.55
C PRO A 212 -3.69 13.35 9.16
N GLU A 213 -3.40 12.93 10.40
CA GLU A 213 -4.22 12.00 11.18
C GLU A 213 -4.46 10.63 10.51
N ASN A 214 -3.55 10.21 9.63
CA ASN A 214 -3.55 8.84 9.10
C ASN A 214 -3.33 7.84 10.25
N GLY A 215 -4.33 7.02 10.55
CA GLY A 215 -4.30 6.10 11.68
C GLY A 215 -3.16 5.07 11.60
N TRP A 216 -2.83 4.60 10.41
CA TRP A 216 -1.73 3.67 10.18
C TRP A 216 -0.36 4.28 10.54
N ALA A 217 -0.14 5.54 10.12
CA ALA A 217 1.08 6.26 10.47
C ALA A 217 1.13 6.63 11.96
N LEU A 218 -0.01 6.98 12.57
CA LEU A 218 -0.09 7.24 14.01
C LEU A 218 0.25 5.99 14.83
N ALA A 219 -0.23 4.81 14.41
CA ALA A 219 0.13 3.55 15.06
C ALA A 219 1.65 3.31 15.02
N GLY A 220 2.28 3.50 13.85
CA GLY A 220 3.72 3.37 13.70
C GLY A 220 4.51 4.40 14.51
N LEU A 221 4.06 5.64 14.54
CA LEU A 221 4.68 6.71 15.34
C LEU A 221 4.62 6.41 16.83
N LYS A 222 3.49 5.89 17.33
CA LYS A 222 3.34 5.45 18.72
C LYS A 222 4.38 4.37 19.07
N GLU A 223 4.50 3.34 18.22
CA GLU A 223 5.48 2.27 18.44
C GLU A 223 6.93 2.80 18.41
N ALA A 224 7.23 3.77 17.54
CA ALA A 224 8.54 4.42 17.51
C ALA A 224 8.85 5.16 18.82
N HIS A 225 7.88 5.87 19.40
CA HIS A 225 8.06 6.52 20.71
C HIS A 225 8.21 5.50 21.85
N ILE A 226 7.43 4.40 21.85
CA ILE A 226 7.57 3.32 22.83
C ILE A 226 8.98 2.72 22.77
N ALA A 227 9.47 2.42 21.56
CA ALA A 227 10.80 1.84 21.38
C ALA A 227 11.95 2.76 21.84
N GLN A 228 11.71 4.08 21.83
CA GLN A 228 12.66 5.09 22.34
C GLN A 228 12.51 5.36 23.86
N GLY A 229 11.53 4.75 24.53
CA GLY A 229 11.24 5.03 25.95
C GLY A 229 10.49 6.36 26.19
N ASN A 230 9.95 6.98 25.15
CA ASN A 230 9.25 8.27 25.20
C ASN A 230 7.76 8.07 25.52
N ALA A 231 7.45 7.58 26.72
CA ALA A 231 6.08 7.19 27.12
C ALA A 231 5.07 8.34 27.03
N GLU A 232 5.47 9.56 27.40
CA GLU A 232 4.58 10.73 27.32
C GLU A 232 4.17 11.07 25.89
N GLU A 233 5.12 11.02 24.94
CA GLU A 233 4.80 11.27 23.52
C GLU A 233 3.99 10.12 22.93
N ALA A 234 4.25 8.87 23.32
CA ALA A 234 3.46 7.72 22.90
C ALA A 234 1.99 7.85 23.35
N GLU A 235 1.72 8.36 24.57
CA GLU A 235 0.36 8.61 25.06
C GLU A 235 -0.35 9.70 24.27
N LYS A 236 0.34 10.82 23.96
CA LYS A 236 -0.23 11.89 23.10
C LYS A 236 -0.57 11.37 21.71
N VAL A 237 0.26 10.51 21.13
CA VAL A 237 -0.02 9.89 19.83
C VAL A 237 -1.19 8.90 19.95
N GLN A 238 -1.30 8.15 21.06
CA GLN A 238 -2.43 7.26 21.30
C GLN A 238 -3.78 8.01 21.32
N GLU A 239 -3.84 9.17 21.99
CA GLU A 239 -5.06 10.00 21.98
C GLU A 239 -5.47 10.43 20.57
N ARG A 240 -4.50 10.80 19.73
CA ARG A 240 -4.76 11.12 18.32
C ARG A 240 -5.23 9.90 17.54
N LEU A 241 -4.59 8.75 17.76
CA LEU A 241 -4.94 7.49 17.12
C LEU A 241 -6.37 7.05 17.49
N ASP A 242 -6.75 7.10 18.77
CA ASP A 242 -8.10 6.76 19.23
C ASP A 242 -9.17 7.61 18.52
N LYS A 243 -8.87 8.89 18.32
CA LYS A 243 -9.76 9.79 17.59
C LYS A 243 -9.79 9.47 16.09
N ALA A 244 -8.65 9.24 15.46
CA ALA A 244 -8.54 8.90 14.04
C ALA A 244 -9.22 7.55 13.72
N TRP A 245 -9.19 6.60 14.70
CA TRP A 245 -9.75 5.25 14.57
C TRP A 245 -11.18 5.11 15.10
N SER A 246 -11.84 6.21 15.46
CA SER A 246 -13.18 6.19 16.08
C SER A 246 -14.28 5.59 15.20
N ASN A 247 -14.11 5.59 13.89
CA ASN A 247 -15.03 4.98 12.91
C ASN A 247 -14.55 3.62 12.38
N ALA A 248 -13.39 3.14 12.81
CA ALA A 248 -12.82 1.91 12.31
C ALA A 248 -13.66 0.69 12.69
N ASP A 249 -13.77 -0.25 11.78
CA ASP A 249 -14.41 -1.56 11.98
C ASP A 249 -13.39 -2.71 11.98
N VAL A 250 -12.10 -2.37 11.94
CA VAL A 250 -10.98 -3.30 12.07
C VAL A 250 -10.17 -3.01 13.33
N ALA A 251 -9.42 -4.01 13.80
CA ALA A 251 -8.48 -3.82 14.90
C ALA A 251 -7.44 -2.76 14.57
N MET A 252 -6.96 -2.06 15.61
CA MET A 252 -5.90 -1.07 15.47
C MET A 252 -4.62 -1.77 14.96
N PRO A 253 -3.97 -1.24 13.92
CA PRO A 253 -2.76 -1.84 13.39
C PRO A 253 -1.63 -1.84 14.45
N THR A 254 -0.85 -2.91 14.47
CA THR A 254 0.35 -3.02 15.31
C THR A 254 1.56 -3.17 14.39
N PRO A 255 2.23 -2.08 14.01
CA PRO A 255 3.37 -2.11 13.12
C PRO A 255 4.47 -3.06 13.60
N GLY A 256 5.03 -3.86 12.70
CA GLY A 256 6.08 -4.84 12.99
C GLY A 256 5.61 -6.15 13.61
N ARG A 257 4.31 -6.33 13.92
CA ARG A 257 3.75 -7.56 14.48
C ARG A 257 2.74 -8.28 13.59
N GLU A 258 2.07 -7.58 12.68
CA GLU A 258 0.93 -8.12 11.91
C GLU A 258 1.28 -8.68 10.52
N SER A 259 2.51 -8.58 10.07
CA SER A 259 2.93 -9.18 8.79
C SER A 259 3.20 -10.69 8.86
N PHE A 260 2.91 -11.35 10.00
CA PHE A 260 3.17 -12.79 10.17
C PHE A 260 1.86 -13.56 10.41
N ALA A 261 1.48 -14.36 9.44
CA ALA A 261 0.21 -15.09 9.34
C ALA A 261 -0.10 -16.11 10.47
N ASP A 262 0.77 -16.30 11.46
CA ASP A 262 0.61 -17.25 12.54
C ASP A 262 0.58 -16.64 13.95
N GLY A 263 0.62 -15.30 14.06
CA GLY A 263 0.58 -14.61 15.35
C GLY A 263 1.79 -14.85 16.25
N THR A 264 2.80 -15.55 15.78
CA THR A 264 4.05 -15.73 16.51
C THR A 264 5.03 -14.62 16.19
N PRO A 265 5.52 -13.84 17.18
CA PRO A 265 6.57 -12.87 16.96
C PRO A 265 7.83 -13.61 16.50
N LYS A 266 8.32 -13.33 15.28
CA LYS A 266 9.56 -13.94 14.76
C LYS A 266 10.83 -13.40 15.40
N MET A 267 10.73 -12.45 16.31
CA MET A 267 11.86 -11.99 17.10
C MET A 267 11.46 -11.78 18.57
N GLU A 268 11.87 -12.68 19.44
CA GLU A 268 12.15 -12.30 20.81
C GLU A 268 13.37 -11.35 20.77
N LEU A 269 13.16 -10.10 21.11
CA LEU A 269 14.27 -9.21 21.44
C LEU A 269 14.98 -9.86 22.65
N THR A 270 16.04 -10.62 22.39
CA THR A 270 16.94 -11.06 23.44
C THR A 270 17.49 -9.82 24.10
N GLU A 271 17.08 -9.58 25.33
CA GLU A 271 17.73 -8.65 26.24
C GLU A 271 19.25 -8.92 26.25
N ARG A 272 20.01 -7.92 25.84
CA ARG A 272 21.43 -7.82 26.17
C ARG A 272 21.71 -6.47 26.80
#